data_fa4341c88071f7f0919c8733c33e9516
#
_entry.id   fa4341c88071f7f0919c8733c33e9516
#
_cell.length_a   1.000
_cell.length_b   1.000
_cell.length_c   1.000
_cell.angle_alpha   90.00
_cell.angle_beta   90.00
_cell.angle_gamma   90.00
#
_symmetry.space_group_name_H-M   'P 1'
#
loop_
_entity.id
_entity.type
_entity.pdbx_description
1 polymer ?
#
loop_
_entity_poly.entity_id
_entity_poly.type
_entity_poly.pdbx_seq_one_letter_code
_entity_poly.pdbx_strand_id
1 'polypeptide(L)'
;IEPERVSQPANAAESQTLRRGIRYDKNGAPLGYYVRSGNQSDPAPDSQSLRWDYIPVRGKTGRAKFVHVYSLRRVEQNRGISRLAEVMLPAKMLDRVDRAEVNAALKSAIFSLFVKSPGTTEDLEAALAPASDGPAIDPWIEQYLTERKNNPVRVEGAQVNHLLPNEDVVVPERSSPNSNYASFAQFILRKVAGSLGVATPQLSGDWSAINYSSARALLNEIWRSFLEDRHYFTQHFLTPIYAA
;
A
#
# COMPACT_ATOMS: atom_id res chain seq x y z
N ILE A 1 -0.12 -21.21 18.20
CA ILE A 1 -1.35 -21.38 17.39
C ILE A 1 -1.53 -20.11 16.60
N GLU A 2 -1.75 -20.23 15.32
CA GLU A 2 -2.04 -19.12 14.43
C GLU A 2 -3.36 -18.46 14.83
N PRO A 3 -3.41 -17.11 14.91
CA PRO A 3 -4.61 -16.39 15.37
C PRO A 3 -5.86 -16.69 14.55
N GLU A 4 -5.70 -17.03 13.28
CA GLU A 4 -6.76 -17.34 12.32
C GLU A 4 -7.46 -18.67 12.62
N ARG A 5 -6.76 -19.61 13.26
CA ARG A 5 -7.31 -20.90 13.68
C ARG A 5 -8.28 -20.77 14.85
N VAL A 6 -8.17 -19.70 15.63
CA VAL A 6 -9.18 -19.37 16.65
C VAL A 6 -10.37 -18.76 15.93
N SER A 7 -11.40 -19.55 15.66
CA SER A 7 -12.53 -19.13 14.85
C SER A 7 -13.85 -19.75 15.34
N GLN A 8 -14.94 -19.16 14.90
CA GLN A 8 -16.29 -19.62 15.22
C GLN A 8 -16.55 -21.00 14.60
N PRO A 9 -17.01 -22.01 15.39
CA PRO A 9 -17.45 -23.28 14.83
C PRO A 9 -18.64 -23.07 13.88
N ALA A 10 -18.67 -23.78 12.76
CA ALA A 10 -19.73 -23.65 11.75
C ALA A 10 -21.14 -23.89 12.30
N ASN A 11 -21.26 -24.74 13.33
CA ASN A 11 -22.53 -25.13 13.93
C ASN A 11 -22.97 -24.23 15.11
N ALA A 12 -22.21 -23.21 15.44
CA ALA A 12 -22.50 -22.33 16.57
C ALA A 12 -22.72 -20.88 16.10
N ALA A 13 -23.90 -20.32 16.39
CA ALA A 13 -24.15 -18.91 16.12
C ALA A 13 -23.40 -18.01 17.10
N GLU A 14 -23.03 -16.81 16.66
CA GLU A 14 -22.49 -15.78 17.57
C GLU A 14 -23.54 -15.41 18.64
N SER A 15 -23.09 -15.30 19.87
CA SER A 15 -23.92 -14.94 21.02
C SER A 15 -23.15 -14.04 21.95
N GLN A 16 -23.80 -13.51 23.01
CA GLN A 16 -23.11 -12.72 24.03
C GLN A 16 -21.98 -13.51 24.72
N THR A 17 -22.14 -14.85 24.83
CA THR A 17 -21.18 -15.74 25.48
C THR A 17 -20.20 -16.40 24.51
N LEU A 18 -20.40 -16.31 23.20
CA LEU A 18 -19.53 -16.88 22.18
C LEU A 18 -19.31 -15.87 21.06
N ARG A 19 -18.11 -15.26 21.02
CA ARG A 19 -17.74 -14.24 20.03
C ARG A 19 -16.43 -14.63 19.37
N ARG A 20 -16.45 -14.75 18.05
CA ARG A 20 -15.26 -15.06 17.22
C ARG A 20 -14.45 -16.25 17.71
N GLY A 21 -15.12 -17.32 18.17
CA GLY A 21 -14.48 -18.52 18.68
C GLY A 21 -13.95 -18.44 20.11
N ILE A 22 -14.22 -17.39 20.83
CA ILE A 22 -13.89 -17.23 22.25
C ILE A 22 -15.18 -17.34 23.07
N ARG A 23 -15.19 -18.28 24.01
CA ARG A 23 -16.30 -18.46 24.95
C ARG A 23 -16.05 -17.64 26.21
N TYR A 24 -17.04 -16.84 26.61
CA TYR A 24 -17.02 -15.96 27.76
C TYR A 24 -17.98 -16.45 28.86
N ASP A 25 -17.71 -16.08 30.08
CA ASP A 25 -18.67 -16.17 31.18
C ASP A 25 -19.65 -14.99 31.14
N LYS A 26 -20.56 -14.92 32.13
CA LYS A 26 -21.53 -13.84 32.30
C LYS A 26 -20.87 -12.47 32.56
N ASN A 27 -19.64 -12.47 33.07
CA ASN A 27 -18.88 -11.28 33.45
C ASN A 27 -17.91 -10.83 32.33
N GLY A 28 -17.91 -11.52 31.19
CA GLY A 28 -17.01 -11.21 30.08
C GLY A 28 -15.60 -11.79 30.21
N ALA A 29 -15.34 -12.67 31.18
CA ALA A 29 -14.05 -13.36 31.30
C ALA A 29 -13.97 -14.53 30.30
N PRO A 30 -12.83 -14.74 29.61
CA PRO A 30 -12.69 -15.84 28.67
C PRO A 30 -12.60 -17.19 29.39
N LEU A 31 -13.50 -18.11 29.05
CA LEU A 31 -13.53 -19.48 29.55
C LEU A 31 -12.71 -20.44 28.71
N GLY A 32 -12.67 -20.24 27.41
CA GLY A 32 -11.93 -21.09 26.47
C GLY A 32 -12.06 -20.64 25.04
N TYR A 33 -11.34 -21.35 24.19
CA TYR A 33 -11.16 -21.01 22.78
C TYR A 33 -11.51 -22.20 21.90
N TYR A 34 -12.21 -21.94 20.82
CA TYR A 34 -12.40 -22.89 19.75
C TYR A 34 -11.29 -22.73 18.72
N VAL A 35 -10.49 -23.76 18.57
CA VAL A 35 -9.33 -23.79 17.68
C VAL A 35 -9.61 -24.77 16.55
N ARG A 36 -9.56 -24.29 15.32
CA ARG A 36 -9.70 -25.12 14.11
C ARG A 36 -8.46 -26.02 13.95
N SER A 37 -8.67 -27.29 13.65
CA SER A 37 -7.57 -28.27 13.52
C SER A 37 -6.69 -28.01 12.31
N GLY A 38 -7.26 -27.55 11.19
CA GLY A 38 -6.54 -27.19 9.96
C GLY A 38 -6.30 -25.68 9.82
N ASN A 39 -5.35 -25.33 8.95
CA ASN A 39 -5.11 -23.93 8.58
C ASN A 39 -6.19 -23.44 7.60
N GLN A 40 -6.59 -22.16 7.69
CA GLN A 40 -7.59 -21.58 6.80
C GLN A 40 -7.06 -21.38 5.36
N SER A 41 -5.74 -21.29 5.21
CA SER A 41 -5.04 -21.10 3.94
C SER A 41 -4.70 -22.42 3.23
N ASP A 42 -5.13 -23.57 3.76
CA ASP A 42 -4.84 -24.86 3.17
C ASP A 42 -5.62 -25.02 1.85
N PRO A 43 -4.94 -25.22 0.70
CA PRO A 43 -5.60 -25.30 -0.60
C PRO A 43 -6.50 -26.54 -0.79
N ALA A 44 -6.31 -27.56 0.06
CA ALA A 44 -7.15 -28.77 0.08
C ALA A 44 -7.55 -29.08 1.53
N PRO A 45 -8.62 -28.42 2.06
CA PRO A 45 -9.08 -28.70 3.40
C PRO A 45 -9.62 -30.13 3.49
N ASP A 46 -8.91 -30.98 4.23
CA ASP A 46 -9.41 -32.30 4.60
C ASP A 46 -10.61 -32.16 5.56
N SER A 47 -11.48 -33.15 5.62
CA SER A 47 -12.64 -33.17 6.54
C SER A 47 -12.24 -32.97 8.00
N GLN A 48 -11.04 -33.39 8.38
CA GLN A 48 -10.46 -33.14 9.71
C GLN A 48 -10.04 -31.67 9.92
N SER A 49 -9.68 -30.95 8.88
CA SER A 49 -9.31 -29.51 8.96
C SER A 49 -10.49 -28.61 9.31
N LEU A 50 -11.72 -29.08 9.12
CA LEU A 50 -12.98 -28.40 9.45
C LEU A 50 -13.49 -28.71 10.88
N ARG A 51 -12.70 -29.40 11.68
CA ARG A 51 -13.01 -29.70 13.07
C ARG A 51 -12.51 -28.59 13.98
N TRP A 52 -13.30 -28.25 14.99
CA TRP A 52 -12.93 -27.29 16.07
C TRP A 52 -12.78 -28.01 17.38
N ASP A 53 -11.65 -27.84 18.03
CA ASP A 53 -11.38 -28.33 19.35
C ASP A 53 -11.54 -27.21 20.39
N TYR A 54 -12.30 -27.48 21.45
CA TYR A 54 -12.46 -26.54 22.54
C TYR A 54 -11.30 -26.66 23.54
N ILE A 55 -10.56 -25.59 23.70
CA ILE A 55 -9.45 -25.51 24.65
C ILE A 55 -9.83 -24.56 25.77
N PRO A 56 -9.97 -25.03 27.02
CA PRO A 56 -10.23 -24.15 28.15
C PRO A 56 -9.00 -23.30 28.47
N VAL A 57 -9.22 -22.07 28.97
CA VAL A 57 -8.14 -21.17 29.40
C VAL A 57 -7.26 -21.83 30.46
N ARG A 58 -7.87 -22.52 31.41
CA ARG A 58 -7.18 -23.22 32.49
C ARG A 58 -7.49 -24.71 32.49
N GLY A 59 -6.48 -25.49 32.83
CA GLY A 59 -6.65 -26.93 33.05
C GLY A 59 -7.31 -27.25 34.40
N LYS A 60 -7.60 -28.55 34.63
CA LYS A 60 -8.15 -29.04 35.91
C LYS A 60 -7.25 -28.71 37.12
N THR A 61 -5.96 -28.55 36.91
CA THR A 61 -4.95 -28.20 37.93
C THR A 61 -4.84 -26.67 38.13
N GLY A 62 -5.65 -25.85 37.48
CA GLY A 62 -5.56 -24.38 37.53
C GLY A 62 -4.49 -23.77 36.61
N ARG A 63 -3.62 -24.58 36.00
CA ARG A 63 -2.58 -24.10 35.08
C ARG A 63 -3.16 -23.57 33.79
N ALA A 64 -2.55 -22.52 33.24
CA ALA A 64 -2.95 -21.94 31.95
C ALA A 64 -2.69 -22.96 30.82
N LYS A 65 -3.74 -23.31 30.07
CA LYS A 65 -3.65 -24.11 28.84
C LYS A 65 -3.60 -23.25 27.59
N PHE A 66 -4.15 -22.04 27.68
CA PHE A 66 -4.17 -21.10 26.59
C PHE A 66 -3.81 -19.72 27.09
N VAL A 67 -2.80 -19.10 26.50
CA VAL A 67 -2.35 -17.74 26.82
C VAL A 67 -2.68 -16.86 25.63
N HIS A 68 -3.59 -15.91 25.83
CA HIS A 68 -4.00 -14.96 24.81
C HIS A 68 -3.52 -13.57 25.20
N VAL A 69 -2.49 -13.09 24.51
CA VAL A 69 -1.86 -11.79 24.77
C VAL A 69 -2.20 -10.81 23.66
N TYR A 70 -2.81 -9.70 24.01
CA TYR A 70 -3.09 -8.60 23.07
C TYR A 70 -3.25 -7.29 23.83
N SER A 71 -2.91 -6.17 23.19
CA SER A 71 -3.11 -4.85 23.76
C SER A 71 -4.58 -4.47 23.73
N LEU A 72 -5.18 -4.25 24.91
CA LEU A 72 -6.55 -3.80 25.06
C LEU A 72 -6.62 -2.29 24.80
N ARG A 73 -7.30 -1.86 23.75
CA ARG A 73 -7.50 -0.45 23.41
C ARG A 73 -8.91 0.06 23.74
N ARG A 74 -9.88 -0.84 23.88
CA ARG A 74 -11.29 -0.50 24.19
C ARG A 74 -11.93 -1.60 25.00
N VAL A 75 -12.95 -1.23 25.74
CA VAL A 75 -13.80 -2.18 26.49
C VAL A 75 -14.43 -3.19 25.50
N GLU A 76 -14.60 -4.43 25.94
CA GLU A 76 -15.13 -5.56 25.14
C GLU A 76 -14.29 -5.96 23.91
N GLN A 77 -13.08 -5.46 23.77
CA GLN A 77 -12.18 -5.95 22.74
C GLN A 77 -11.76 -7.38 23.05
N ASN A 78 -12.00 -8.29 22.11
CA ASN A 78 -11.71 -9.71 22.25
C ASN A 78 -10.51 -10.19 21.42
N ARG A 79 -9.92 -9.33 20.59
CA ARG A 79 -8.72 -9.60 19.81
C ARG A 79 -7.84 -8.37 19.68
N GLY A 80 -6.54 -8.59 19.58
CA GLY A 80 -5.59 -7.54 19.27
C GLY A 80 -5.80 -6.95 17.88
N ILE A 81 -5.49 -5.67 17.73
CA ILE A 81 -5.41 -4.99 16.45
C ILE A 81 -3.93 -4.74 16.19
N SER A 82 -3.45 -5.17 15.04
CA SER A 82 -2.06 -4.94 14.65
C SER A 82 -1.77 -3.43 14.55
N ARG A 83 -0.63 -2.98 15.04
CA ARG A 83 -0.13 -1.62 14.80
C ARG A 83 0.03 -1.32 13.31
N LEU A 84 0.28 -2.35 12.50
CA LEU A 84 0.36 -2.23 11.04
C LEU A 84 -0.97 -1.86 10.38
N ALA A 85 -2.13 -2.08 11.05
CA ALA A 85 -3.43 -1.72 10.47
C ALA A 85 -3.55 -0.22 10.19
N GLU A 86 -2.97 0.63 11.05
CA GLU A 86 -2.96 2.09 10.91
C GLU A 86 -1.98 2.54 9.79
N VAL A 87 -0.96 1.73 9.51
CA VAL A 87 0.10 2.01 8.54
C VAL A 87 -0.28 1.60 7.13
N MET A 88 -1.18 0.62 6.97
CA MET A 88 -1.52 0.04 5.66
C MET A 88 -2.01 1.07 4.64
N LEU A 89 -2.87 2.00 5.05
CA LEU A 89 -3.40 3.00 4.14
C LEU A 89 -2.34 4.03 3.71
N PRO A 90 -1.58 4.65 4.64
CA PRO A 90 -0.46 5.52 4.28
C PRO A 90 0.59 4.82 3.39
N ALA A 91 0.95 3.57 3.70
CA ALA A 91 1.91 2.82 2.90
C ALA A 91 1.41 2.57 1.46
N LYS A 92 0.13 2.23 1.29
CA LYS A 92 -0.48 2.10 -0.04
C LYS A 92 -0.54 3.44 -0.80
N MET A 93 -0.74 4.55 -0.08
CA MET A 93 -0.70 5.88 -0.70
C MET A 93 0.70 6.20 -1.22
N LEU A 94 1.73 5.91 -0.44
CA LEU A 94 3.12 6.10 -0.85
C LEU A 94 3.43 5.28 -2.10
N ASP A 95 3.15 3.96 -2.10
CA ASP A 95 3.35 3.08 -3.27
C ASP A 95 2.63 3.60 -4.53
N ARG A 96 1.41 4.13 -4.39
CA ARG A 96 0.68 4.71 -5.53
C ARG A 96 1.33 5.98 -6.07
N VAL A 97 1.82 6.84 -5.19
CA VAL A 97 2.51 8.07 -5.59
C VAL A 97 3.84 7.75 -6.24
N ASP A 98 4.61 6.81 -5.69
CA ASP A 98 5.87 6.35 -6.26
C ASP A 98 5.66 5.82 -7.68
N ARG A 99 4.67 4.96 -7.89
CA ARG A 99 4.31 4.45 -9.22
C ARG A 99 3.85 5.55 -10.16
N ALA A 100 3.09 6.52 -9.66
CA ALA A 100 2.64 7.64 -10.48
C ALA A 100 3.81 8.54 -10.92
N GLU A 101 4.79 8.80 -10.04
CA GLU A 101 6.00 9.56 -10.38
C GLU A 101 6.88 8.81 -11.38
N VAL A 102 7.10 7.51 -11.19
CA VAL A 102 7.83 6.67 -12.15
C VAL A 102 7.13 6.68 -13.52
N ASN A 103 5.81 6.51 -13.55
CA ASN A 103 5.03 6.58 -14.80
C ASN A 103 5.07 7.97 -15.44
N ALA A 104 5.05 9.05 -14.62
CA ALA A 104 5.19 10.40 -15.13
C ALA A 104 6.57 10.64 -15.74
N ALA A 105 7.64 10.16 -15.08
CA ALA A 105 9.00 10.22 -15.58
C ALA A 105 9.16 9.45 -16.88
N LEU A 106 8.62 8.22 -16.96
CA LEU A 106 8.63 7.41 -18.20
C LEU A 106 7.87 8.10 -19.33
N LYS A 107 6.66 8.63 -19.05
CA LYS A 107 5.88 9.37 -20.04
C LYS A 107 6.60 10.63 -20.50
N SER A 108 7.21 11.38 -19.60
CA SER A 108 7.96 12.58 -19.96
C SER A 108 9.21 12.25 -20.80
N ALA A 109 9.84 11.10 -20.57
CA ALA A 109 10.94 10.64 -21.38
C ALA A 109 10.51 10.19 -22.80
N ILE A 110 9.31 9.59 -22.91
CA ILE A 110 8.76 9.12 -24.19
C ILE A 110 8.12 10.28 -24.97
N PHE A 111 7.35 11.16 -24.29
CA PHE A 111 6.61 12.25 -24.93
C PHE A 111 7.34 13.61 -24.83
N SER A 112 8.64 13.60 -24.97
CA SER A 112 9.44 14.83 -24.92
C SER A 112 9.24 15.75 -26.15
N LEU A 113 8.55 15.28 -27.17
CA LEU A 113 8.38 15.98 -28.44
C LEU A 113 6.90 15.97 -28.90
N PHE A 114 6.28 17.14 -28.91
CA PHE A 114 5.00 17.37 -29.62
C PHE A 114 5.24 18.23 -30.84
N VAL A 115 4.79 17.76 -31.98
CA VAL A 115 4.80 18.55 -33.21
C VAL A 115 3.49 19.35 -33.27
N LYS A 116 3.59 20.67 -33.25
CA LYS A 116 2.44 21.56 -33.37
C LYS A 116 2.40 22.11 -34.79
N SER A 117 1.31 21.84 -35.50
CA SER A 117 1.03 22.48 -36.79
C SER A 117 0.14 23.70 -36.55
N PRO A 118 0.44 24.85 -37.11
CA PRO A 118 -0.34 26.09 -36.95
C PRO A 118 -1.65 26.10 -37.76
N GLY A 119 -1.95 25.07 -38.55
CA GLY A 119 -3.20 24.94 -39.29
C GLY A 119 -4.38 24.69 -38.37
N THR A 120 -5.46 25.42 -38.53
CA THR A 120 -6.75 25.18 -37.86
C THR A 120 -7.44 23.97 -38.51
N THR A 121 -8.33 23.29 -37.75
CA THR A 121 -9.15 22.21 -38.30
C THR A 121 -9.99 22.69 -39.49
N GLU A 122 -10.36 23.97 -39.50
CA GLU A 122 -11.10 24.62 -40.60
C GLU A 122 -10.25 24.77 -41.87
N ASP A 123 -8.95 25.07 -41.71
CA ASP A 123 -8.00 25.12 -42.84
C ASP A 123 -7.78 23.73 -43.45
N LEU A 124 -7.77 22.69 -42.60
CA LEU A 124 -7.65 21.30 -43.04
C LEU A 124 -8.94 20.81 -43.71
N GLU A 125 -10.11 21.16 -43.17
CA GLU A 125 -11.43 20.85 -43.78
C GLU A 125 -11.63 21.59 -45.10
N ALA A 126 -11.19 22.85 -45.19
CA ALA A 126 -11.22 23.63 -46.43
C ALA A 126 -10.30 23.07 -47.51
N ALA A 127 -9.14 22.55 -47.10
CA ALA A 127 -8.19 21.91 -48.00
C ALA A 127 -8.61 20.49 -48.40
N LEU A 128 -9.43 19.80 -47.62
CA LEU A 128 -10.02 18.49 -47.92
C LEU A 128 -11.39 18.55 -48.59
N ALA A 129 -12.01 19.75 -48.65
CA ALA A 129 -13.28 19.93 -49.34
C ALA A 129 -13.13 19.67 -50.85
N PRO A 130 -14.02 18.84 -51.45
CA PRO A 130 -13.91 18.55 -52.86
C PRO A 130 -14.18 19.86 -53.68
N ALA A 131 -13.13 20.32 -54.33
CA ALA A 131 -13.27 21.44 -55.28
C ALA A 131 -14.19 21.00 -56.42
N SER A 132 -15.22 21.77 -56.69
CA SER A 132 -16.22 21.45 -57.72
C SER A 132 -15.71 21.38 -59.16
N ASP A 133 -14.48 21.76 -59.43
CA ASP A 133 -13.89 21.71 -60.80
C ASP A 133 -12.33 21.63 -60.86
N GLY A 134 -11.65 21.07 -59.84
CA GLY A 134 -10.19 20.91 -59.77
C GLY A 134 -9.71 19.55 -59.26
N PRO A 135 -8.43 19.25 -59.28
CA PRO A 135 -7.89 18.03 -58.65
C PRO A 135 -8.29 18.01 -57.20
N ALA A 136 -8.89 16.90 -56.79
CA ALA A 136 -9.66 16.74 -55.51
C ALA A 136 -8.84 16.94 -54.22
N ILE A 137 -7.53 17.12 -54.32
CA ILE A 137 -6.60 17.37 -53.18
C ILE A 137 -5.45 18.23 -53.74
N ASP A 138 -5.05 19.26 -53.01
CA ASP A 138 -3.86 20.02 -53.32
C ASP A 138 -2.65 19.07 -53.36
N PRO A 139 -1.84 19.05 -54.45
CA PRO A 139 -0.67 18.18 -54.60
C PRO A 139 0.26 18.20 -53.35
N TRP A 140 0.32 19.34 -52.67
CA TRP A 140 1.09 19.50 -51.44
C TRP A 140 0.54 18.66 -50.29
N ILE A 141 -0.78 18.56 -50.13
CA ILE A 141 -1.44 17.77 -49.10
C ILE A 141 -1.28 16.28 -49.39
N GLU A 142 -1.38 15.89 -50.67
CA GLU A 142 -1.16 14.49 -51.05
C GLU A 142 0.28 14.06 -50.78
N GLN A 143 1.24 14.92 -51.05
CA GLN A 143 2.64 14.69 -50.72
C GLN A 143 2.85 14.62 -49.19
N TYR A 144 2.21 15.52 -48.42
CA TYR A 144 2.24 15.54 -46.97
C TYR A 144 1.70 14.25 -46.35
N LEU A 145 0.52 13.79 -46.77
CA LEU A 145 -0.10 12.56 -46.32
C LEU A 145 0.72 11.33 -46.68
N THR A 146 1.33 11.34 -47.85
CA THR A 146 2.21 10.26 -48.34
C THR A 146 3.50 10.21 -47.55
N GLU A 147 4.11 11.34 -47.25
CA GLU A 147 5.31 11.46 -46.42
C GLU A 147 5.01 10.98 -44.97
N ARG A 148 3.90 11.38 -44.37
CA ARG A 148 3.47 10.94 -43.04
C ARG A 148 3.15 9.45 -43.00
N LYS A 149 2.57 8.89 -44.05
CA LYS A 149 2.25 7.48 -44.16
C LYS A 149 3.52 6.62 -44.29
N ASN A 150 4.51 7.13 -45.03
CA ASN A 150 5.78 6.44 -45.24
C ASN A 150 6.75 6.61 -44.08
N ASN A 151 6.66 7.73 -43.37
CA ASN A 151 7.48 8.06 -42.19
C ASN A 151 6.60 8.33 -40.96
N PRO A 152 5.96 7.32 -40.39
CA PRO A 152 5.20 7.50 -39.15
C PRO A 152 6.13 7.96 -38.04
N VAL A 153 5.68 8.94 -37.27
CA VAL A 153 6.43 9.42 -36.09
C VAL A 153 6.59 8.25 -35.10
N ARG A 154 7.74 7.62 -35.14
CA ARG A 154 8.10 6.56 -34.18
C ARG A 154 8.81 7.18 -33.00
N VAL A 155 8.30 6.96 -31.82
CA VAL A 155 8.85 7.44 -30.53
C VAL A 155 9.75 6.34 -29.94
N GLU A 156 10.58 5.72 -30.73
CA GLU A 156 11.57 4.75 -30.27
C GLU A 156 12.98 5.35 -30.43
N GLY A 157 13.58 5.74 -29.32
CA GLY A 157 14.92 6.30 -29.26
C GLY A 157 14.98 7.79 -29.67
N ALA A 158 16.14 8.40 -29.50
CA ALA A 158 16.40 9.81 -29.85
C ALA A 158 16.48 10.03 -31.38
N GLN A 159 15.44 9.72 -32.13
CA GLN A 159 15.36 10.04 -33.54
C GLN A 159 14.77 11.43 -33.71
N VAL A 160 15.56 12.32 -34.28
CA VAL A 160 15.11 13.63 -34.77
C VAL A 160 14.28 13.39 -36.03
N ASN A 161 12.97 13.41 -35.92
CA ASN A 161 12.11 13.37 -37.07
C ASN A 161 12.24 14.70 -37.83
N HIS A 162 12.39 14.67 -39.13
CA HIS A 162 12.33 15.88 -39.95
C HIS A 162 10.94 16.53 -39.80
N LEU A 163 10.94 17.79 -39.39
CA LEU A 163 9.75 18.63 -39.32
C LEU A 163 9.45 19.17 -40.73
N LEU A 164 8.18 19.25 -41.05
CA LEU A 164 7.73 19.87 -42.28
C LEU A 164 7.70 21.42 -42.13
N PRO A 165 7.75 22.18 -43.24
CA PRO A 165 7.59 23.62 -43.16
C PRO A 165 6.33 23.99 -42.39
N ASN A 166 6.41 24.92 -41.44
CA ASN A 166 5.37 25.35 -40.51
C ASN A 166 5.06 24.37 -39.35
N GLU A 167 5.83 23.36 -39.10
CA GLU A 167 5.72 22.57 -37.87
C GLU A 167 6.68 23.10 -36.82
N ASP A 168 6.21 23.29 -35.61
CA ASP A 168 7.01 23.67 -34.46
C ASP A 168 7.00 22.57 -33.39
N VAL A 169 8.11 22.44 -32.68
CA VAL A 169 8.26 21.43 -31.61
C VAL A 169 8.04 22.07 -30.27
N VAL A 170 6.98 21.68 -29.63
CA VAL A 170 6.75 22.06 -28.25
C VAL A 170 7.26 20.96 -27.33
N VAL A 171 8.31 21.25 -26.59
CA VAL A 171 8.81 20.41 -25.50
C VAL A 171 8.05 20.82 -24.25
N PRO A 172 7.13 20.01 -23.73
CA PRO A 172 6.46 20.35 -22.47
C PRO A 172 7.47 20.31 -21.34
N GLU A 173 7.78 21.45 -20.75
CA GLU A 173 8.58 21.53 -19.54
C GLU A 173 7.83 20.89 -18.37
N ARG A 174 8.01 19.60 -18.16
CA ARG A 174 7.60 18.93 -16.93
C ARG A 174 8.83 18.68 -16.07
N SER A 175 8.89 19.32 -14.92
CA SER A 175 9.83 18.91 -13.89
C SER A 175 9.40 17.55 -13.32
N SER A 176 10.05 16.48 -13.72
CA SER A 176 9.91 15.16 -13.12
C SER A 176 11.27 14.77 -12.53
N PRO A 177 11.35 14.40 -11.24
CA PRO A 177 10.25 14.26 -10.28
C PRO A 177 9.68 15.60 -9.83
N ASN A 178 8.38 15.58 -9.43
CA ASN A 178 7.72 16.76 -8.88
C ASN A 178 8.52 17.29 -7.69
N SER A 179 8.78 18.63 -7.65
CA SER A 179 9.54 19.29 -6.57
C SER A 179 8.97 18.99 -5.16
N ASN A 180 7.68 18.71 -5.06
CA ASN A 180 7.01 18.40 -3.80
C ASN A 180 7.03 16.91 -3.44
N TYR A 181 7.52 16.02 -4.32
CA TYR A 181 7.52 14.58 -4.07
C TYR A 181 8.31 14.20 -2.82
N ALA A 182 9.52 14.70 -2.67
CA ALA A 182 10.38 14.38 -1.52
C ALA A 182 9.75 14.81 -0.19
N SER A 183 9.16 16.01 -0.13
CA SER A 183 8.49 16.50 1.08
C SER A 183 7.23 15.71 1.41
N PHE A 184 6.46 15.30 0.39
CA PHE A 184 5.29 14.44 0.57
C PHE A 184 5.68 13.05 1.04
N ALA A 185 6.68 12.42 0.43
CA ALA A 185 7.19 11.11 0.85
C ALA A 185 7.67 11.14 2.30
N GLN A 186 8.43 12.17 2.70
CA GLN A 186 8.85 12.36 4.09
C GLN A 186 7.66 12.54 5.05
N PHE A 187 6.62 13.27 4.65
CA PHE A 187 5.41 13.43 5.45
C PHE A 187 4.73 12.08 5.70
N ILE A 188 4.58 11.26 4.68
CA ILE A 188 3.99 9.91 4.81
C ILE A 188 4.88 9.03 5.70
N LEU A 189 6.20 9.04 5.51
CA LEU A 189 7.14 8.28 6.34
C LEU A 189 7.07 8.68 7.82
N ARG A 190 6.94 9.97 8.14
CA ARG A 190 6.73 10.45 9.52
C ARG A 190 5.42 9.93 10.11
N LYS A 191 4.34 9.93 9.33
CA LYS A 191 3.05 9.40 9.76
C LYS A 191 3.14 7.89 10.02
N VAL A 192 3.78 7.13 9.16
CA VAL A 192 4.04 5.70 9.33
C VAL A 192 4.88 5.43 10.58
N ALA A 193 5.99 6.14 10.75
CA ALA A 193 6.87 6.02 11.90
C ALA A 193 6.12 6.31 13.23
N GLY A 194 5.33 7.38 13.27
CA GLY A 194 4.52 7.74 14.43
C GLY A 194 3.48 6.66 14.78
N SER A 195 2.83 6.07 13.79
CA SER A 195 1.85 4.97 14.02
C SER A 195 2.52 3.70 14.55
N LEU A 196 3.77 3.44 14.18
CA LEU A 196 4.56 2.29 14.66
C LEU A 196 5.21 2.55 16.04
N GLY A 197 5.28 3.81 16.48
CA GLY A 197 5.98 4.21 17.70
C GLY A 197 7.50 4.18 17.55
N VAL A 198 8.00 4.40 16.33
CA VAL A 198 9.44 4.49 16.02
C VAL A 198 9.80 5.85 15.46
N ALA A 199 11.07 6.24 15.51
CA ALA A 199 11.51 7.48 14.90
C ALA A 199 11.58 7.38 13.37
N THR A 200 11.30 8.47 12.68
CA THR A 200 11.44 8.54 11.22
C THR A 200 12.83 8.10 10.74
N PRO A 201 13.93 8.54 11.36
CA PRO A 201 15.28 8.09 10.97
C PRO A 201 15.53 6.61 11.14
N GLN A 202 14.87 5.95 12.13
CA GLN A 202 14.96 4.50 12.27
C GLN A 202 14.23 3.77 11.16
N LEU A 203 13.12 4.32 10.69
CA LEU A 203 12.34 3.73 9.61
C LEU A 203 13.00 3.94 8.24
N SER A 204 13.50 5.16 7.98
CA SER A 204 14.13 5.53 6.70
C SER A 204 15.61 5.14 6.60
N GLY A 205 16.29 4.92 7.73
CA GLY A 205 17.75 4.77 7.79
C GLY A 205 18.52 6.08 7.57
N ASP A 206 17.84 7.20 7.40
CA ASP A 206 18.45 8.49 7.15
C ASP A 206 18.59 9.30 8.44
N TRP A 207 19.83 9.46 8.89
CA TRP A 207 20.24 10.23 10.07
C TRP A 207 20.93 11.54 9.73
N SER A 208 21.04 11.90 8.46
CA SER A 208 21.83 13.03 7.97
C SER A 208 21.39 14.39 8.55
N ALA A 209 20.08 14.55 8.79
CA ALA A 209 19.50 15.79 9.31
C ALA A 209 19.51 15.90 10.85
N ILE A 210 20.10 14.93 11.59
CA ILE A 210 20.02 14.86 13.04
C ILE A 210 21.43 14.83 13.65
N ASN A 211 21.67 15.71 14.61
CA ASN A 211 22.89 15.70 15.37
C ASN A 211 22.89 14.60 16.46
N TYR A 212 24.07 14.25 16.98
CA TYR A 212 24.24 13.18 17.96
C TYR A 212 23.37 13.37 19.22
N SER A 213 23.28 14.59 19.75
CA SER A 213 22.50 14.87 20.96
C SER A 213 21.01 14.61 20.76
N SER A 214 20.46 15.09 19.64
CA SER A 214 19.06 14.90 19.27
C SER A 214 18.76 13.43 18.96
N ALA A 215 19.68 12.73 18.27
CA ALA A 215 19.55 11.30 18.00
C ALA A 215 19.48 10.50 19.30
N ARG A 216 20.35 10.79 20.27
CA ARG A 216 20.35 10.14 21.57
C ARG A 216 19.08 10.40 22.37
N ALA A 217 18.59 11.65 22.40
CA ALA A 217 17.35 11.99 23.07
C ALA A 217 16.15 11.24 22.47
N LEU A 218 16.07 11.20 21.14
CA LEU A 218 15.03 10.50 20.39
C LEU A 218 15.05 8.99 20.65
N LEU A 219 16.24 8.37 20.63
CA LEU A 219 16.40 6.95 20.92
C LEU A 219 16.01 6.61 22.36
N ASN A 220 16.34 7.47 23.33
CA ASN A 220 15.93 7.27 24.73
C ASN A 220 14.40 7.30 24.91
N GLU A 221 13.71 8.20 24.18
CA GLU A 221 12.25 8.29 24.20
C GLU A 221 11.60 7.00 23.68
N ILE A 222 12.10 6.53 22.53
CA ILE A 222 11.60 5.28 21.91
C ILE A 222 11.92 4.08 22.79
N TRP A 223 13.09 4.06 23.43
CA TRP A 223 13.47 3.00 24.33
C TRP A 223 12.51 2.85 25.52
N ARG A 224 11.96 3.93 26.03
CA ARG A 224 10.93 3.89 27.07
C ARG A 224 9.67 3.17 26.61
N SER A 225 9.19 3.47 25.41
CA SER A 225 8.05 2.78 24.81
C SER A 225 8.31 1.27 24.65
N PHE A 226 9.51 0.90 24.21
CA PHE A 226 9.89 -0.53 24.10
C PHE A 226 10.00 -1.22 25.46
N LEU A 227 10.42 -0.53 26.51
CA LEU A 227 10.43 -1.09 27.86
C LEU A 227 9.03 -1.39 28.37
N GLU A 228 8.05 -0.54 28.09
CA GLU A 228 6.64 -0.77 28.42
C GLU A 228 6.08 -2.00 27.69
N ASP A 229 6.29 -2.09 26.37
CA ASP A 229 5.90 -3.25 25.56
C ASP A 229 6.58 -4.54 26.05
N ARG A 230 7.88 -4.48 26.38
CA ARG A 230 8.63 -5.59 26.95
C ARG A 230 8.07 -6.04 28.30
N HIS A 231 7.77 -5.09 29.18
CA HIS A 231 7.20 -5.39 30.50
C HIS A 231 5.84 -6.05 30.36
N TYR A 232 4.97 -5.51 29.51
CA TYR A 232 3.66 -6.09 29.21
C TYR A 232 3.79 -7.52 28.66
N PHE A 233 4.69 -7.75 27.71
CA PHE A 233 4.92 -9.06 27.14
C PHE A 233 5.47 -10.06 28.17
N THR A 234 6.40 -9.62 29.01
CA THR A 234 6.95 -10.45 30.09
C THR A 234 5.88 -10.89 31.08
N GLN A 235 5.05 -9.97 31.53
CA GLN A 235 4.00 -10.29 32.51
C GLN A 235 2.91 -11.20 31.95
N HIS A 236 2.43 -10.92 30.74
CA HIS A 236 1.26 -11.60 30.20
C HIS A 236 1.58 -12.84 29.39
N PHE A 237 2.81 -12.99 28.90
CA PHE A 237 3.23 -14.13 28.10
C PHE A 237 4.27 -14.98 28.82
N LEU A 238 5.42 -14.42 29.15
CA LEU A 238 6.52 -15.22 29.69
C LEU A 238 6.21 -15.75 31.10
N THR A 239 5.74 -14.90 32.00
CA THR A 239 5.45 -15.31 33.38
C THR A 239 4.45 -16.47 33.47
N PRO A 240 3.29 -16.47 32.77
CA PRO A 240 2.39 -17.61 32.75
C PRO A 240 3.00 -18.90 32.22
N ILE A 241 3.93 -18.81 31.27
CA ILE A 241 4.62 -20.00 30.71
C ILE A 241 5.62 -20.58 31.74
N TYR A 242 6.40 -19.71 32.40
CA TYR A 242 7.35 -20.17 33.42
C TYR A 242 6.69 -20.68 34.70
N ALA A 243 5.47 -20.18 35.01
CA ALA A 243 4.69 -20.61 36.15
C ALA A 243 3.86 -21.88 35.89
N ALA A 244 3.80 -22.37 34.65
CA ALA A 244 3.02 -23.55 34.24
C ALA A 244 3.83 -24.82 34.42
#